data_7656fb2a976ab90074f871919e178275
#
_entry.id   7656fb2a976ab90074f871919e178275
#
_cell.length_a   1.000
_cell.length_b   1.000
_cell.length_c   1.000
_cell.angle_alpha   90.00
_cell.angle_beta   90.00
_cell.angle_gamma   90.00
#
_symmetry.space_group_name_H-M   'P 1'
#
loop_
_entity.id
_entity.type
_entity.pdbx_description
1 polymer ?
#
loop_
_entity_poly.entity_id
_entity_poly.type
_entity_poly.pdbx_seq_one_letter_code
_entity_poly.pdbx_strand_id
1 'polypeptide(L)'
;TKVSADDANKKLAGAVFAIYDNEACSGEPVQIMDPTDENGYSKSKELLVTKDTEFYLKEITTPTGYYQLKDSVKVTAKMKDTTQVTIENTPIPTTTETAEIKIKKTVTDTTDPLAGAVFGIYTDGQCQNLWMELPATDDNGEAVSPTFELVPGTAYYVKEIYAPAGYELSNEVTTVNVVAGQKEYVVERTNTPKWTQI
;
A
#
# COMPACT_ATOMS: atom_id res chain seq x y z
N THR A 1 6.64 17.82 -21.50
CA THR A 1 5.51 16.86 -21.57
C THR A 1 5.54 15.94 -20.36
N LYS A 2 4.40 15.62 -19.79
CA LYS A 2 4.24 14.72 -18.65
C LYS A 2 3.61 13.40 -19.07
N VAL A 3 4.25 12.29 -18.71
CA VAL A 3 3.80 10.93 -19.11
C VAL A 3 3.91 9.96 -17.94
N SER A 4 3.29 8.77 -18.08
CA SER A 4 3.45 7.67 -17.15
C SER A 4 4.78 6.93 -17.41
N ALA A 5 5.45 6.46 -16.34
CA ALA A 5 6.71 5.73 -16.46
C ALA A 5 6.53 4.30 -17.02
N ASP A 6 5.34 3.72 -16.89
CA ASP A 6 4.97 2.40 -17.42
C ASP A 6 4.42 2.44 -18.85
N ASP A 7 3.96 3.61 -19.32
CA ASP A 7 3.47 3.83 -20.69
C ASP A 7 3.68 5.28 -21.13
N ALA A 8 4.68 5.53 -21.97
CA ALA A 8 5.00 6.86 -22.50
C ALA A 8 3.88 7.49 -23.37
N ASN A 9 2.92 6.69 -23.86
CA ASN A 9 1.75 7.19 -24.57
C ASN A 9 0.67 7.74 -23.63
N LYS A 10 0.67 7.31 -22.38
CA LYS A 10 -0.26 7.76 -21.34
C LYS A 10 0.16 9.15 -20.85
N LYS A 11 -0.55 10.17 -21.31
CA LYS A 11 -0.34 11.57 -20.93
C LYS A 11 -0.97 11.86 -19.58
N LEU A 12 -0.29 12.70 -18.78
CA LEU A 12 -0.70 12.99 -17.40
C LEU A 12 -1.08 14.45 -17.23
N ALA A 13 -2.36 14.71 -17.00
CA ALA A 13 -2.90 16.01 -16.68
C ALA A 13 -2.73 16.35 -15.19
N GLY A 14 -2.70 17.63 -14.86
CA GLY A 14 -2.76 18.13 -13.48
C GLY A 14 -1.42 18.21 -12.75
N ALA A 15 -0.30 17.84 -13.38
CA ALA A 15 1.02 18.08 -12.81
C ALA A 15 1.35 19.56 -12.80
N VAL A 16 1.84 20.09 -11.67
CA VAL A 16 2.34 21.48 -11.57
C VAL A 16 3.81 21.47 -11.23
N PHE A 17 4.59 22.28 -11.96
CA PHE A 17 6.01 22.46 -11.73
C PHE A 17 6.35 23.88 -11.30
N ALA A 18 7.25 23.99 -10.32
CA ALA A 18 7.92 25.22 -9.98
C ALA A 18 9.31 25.23 -10.61
N ILE A 19 9.71 26.35 -11.20
CA ILE A 19 11.02 26.58 -11.82
C ILE A 19 11.91 27.32 -10.82
N TYR A 20 13.10 26.75 -10.56
CA TYR A 20 14.11 27.34 -9.70
C TYR A 20 15.40 27.61 -10.47
N ASP A 21 16.16 28.60 -10.05
CA ASP A 21 17.50 28.95 -10.55
C ASP A 21 18.63 28.27 -9.78
N ASN A 22 18.28 27.40 -8.82
CA ASN A 22 19.24 26.66 -7.99
C ASN A 22 18.81 25.20 -7.84
N GLU A 23 19.78 24.29 -7.75
CA GLU A 23 19.60 22.84 -7.68
C GLU A 23 18.86 22.39 -6.43
N ALA A 24 19.03 23.09 -5.31
CA ALA A 24 18.34 22.77 -4.06
C ALA A 24 16.85 23.09 -4.10
N CYS A 25 16.36 23.75 -5.15
CA CYS A 25 14.98 24.22 -5.31
C CYS A 25 14.47 24.91 -4.05
N SER A 26 15.29 25.79 -3.49
CA SER A 26 15.04 26.54 -2.25
C SER A 26 14.81 28.01 -2.52
N GLY A 27 14.11 28.67 -1.60
CA GLY A 27 13.69 30.08 -1.78
C GLY A 27 12.43 30.18 -2.65
N GLU A 28 12.18 31.39 -3.16
CA GLU A 28 11.05 31.64 -4.05
C GLU A 28 11.34 31.08 -5.46
N PRO A 29 10.41 30.37 -6.09
CA PRO A 29 10.57 29.92 -7.45
C PRO A 29 10.59 31.10 -8.44
N VAL A 30 11.39 30.98 -9.48
CA VAL A 30 11.40 31.93 -10.61
C VAL A 30 10.02 32.01 -11.25
N GLN A 31 9.33 30.88 -11.31
CA GLN A 31 7.98 30.78 -11.84
C GLN A 31 7.30 29.49 -11.37
N ILE A 32 5.98 29.55 -11.18
CA ILE A 32 5.11 28.38 -11.09
C ILE A 32 4.40 28.25 -12.44
N MET A 33 4.46 27.06 -13.03
CA MET A 33 3.82 26.75 -14.32
C MET A 33 2.34 26.43 -14.14
N ASP A 34 1.56 26.60 -15.19
CA ASP A 34 0.19 26.11 -15.22
C ASP A 34 0.16 24.56 -15.15
N PRO A 35 -0.92 23.95 -14.62
CA PRO A 35 -1.07 22.51 -14.63
C PRO A 35 -0.94 21.93 -16.04
N THR A 36 -0.37 20.73 -16.17
CA THR A 36 -0.38 20.01 -17.45
C THR A 36 -1.82 19.72 -17.89
N ASP A 37 -2.06 19.89 -19.19
CA ASP A 37 -3.34 19.60 -19.84
C ASP A 37 -3.56 18.09 -20.08
N GLU A 38 -4.66 17.71 -20.75
CA GLU A 38 -5.00 16.32 -21.09
C GLU A 38 -3.95 15.64 -21.99
N ASN A 39 -3.14 16.42 -22.71
CA ASN A 39 -2.01 15.92 -23.50
C ASN A 39 -0.71 15.85 -22.71
N GLY A 40 -0.76 16.06 -21.39
CA GLY A 40 0.40 16.12 -20.51
C GLY A 40 1.30 17.33 -20.79
N TYR A 41 0.79 18.36 -21.41
CA TYR A 41 1.57 19.52 -21.83
C TYR A 41 1.38 20.70 -20.89
N SER A 42 2.49 21.34 -20.53
CA SER A 42 2.52 22.66 -19.90
C SER A 42 3.70 23.44 -20.44
N LYS A 43 3.62 24.75 -20.44
CA LYS A 43 4.65 25.66 -20.95
C LYS A 43 4.90 26.78 -19.94
N SER A 44 6.18 27.08 -19.70
CA SER A 44 6.55 28.29 -18.94
C SER A 44 6.22 29.57 -19.71
N LYS A 45 6.07 30.67 -19.00
CA LYS A 45 6.23 32.01 -19.63
C LYS A 45 7.68 32.16 -20.09
N GLU A 46 7.91 33.13 -20.92
CA GLU A 46 9.26 33.44 -21.40
C GLU A 46 10.19 33.81 -20.23
N LEU A 47 11.36 33.19 -20.21
CA LEU A 47 12.43 33.48 -19.27
C LEU A 47 13.51 34.27 -20.04
N LEU A 48 13.87 35.46 -19.55
CA LEU A 48 14.92 36.25 -20.17
C LEU A 48 16.29 35.70 -19.79
N VAL A 49 16.96 35.08 -20.77
CA VAL A 49 18.32 34.57 -20.61
C VAL A 49 19.24 35.21 -21.66
N THR A 50 20.46 35.60 -21.27
CA THR A 50 21.46 36.20 -22.14
C THR A 50 22.52 35.20 -22.61
N LYS A 51 22.49 34.00 -22.08
CA LYS A 51 23.33 32.83 -22.38
C LYS A 51 22.58 31.60 -21.99
N ASP A 52 23.08 30.42 -22.34
CA ASP A 52 22.56 29.14 -21.85
C ASP A 52 22.55 29.16 -20.31
N THR A 53 21.36 28.95 -19.72
CA THR A 53 21.15 29.09 -18.30
C THR A 53 20.46 27.82 -17.79
N GLU A 54 20.97 27.28 -16.70
CA GLU A 54 20.38 26.08 -16.02
C GLU A 54 19.24 26.48 -15.09
N PHE A 55 18.15 25.73 -15.19
CA PHE A 55 17.01 25.80 -14.29
C PHE A 55 16.65 24.40 -13.80
N TYR A 56 15.92 24.34 -12.70
CA TYR A 56 15.52 23.11 -12.05
C TYR A 56 13.99 23.11 -11.89
N LEU A 57 13.35 22.08 -12.46
CA LEU A 57 11.90 21.88 -12.39
C LEU A 57 11.57 20.96 -11.21
N LYS A 58 10.89 21.49 -10.22
CA LYS A 58 10.39 20.70 -9.09
C LYS A 58 8.90 20.47 -9.24
N GLU A 59 8.47 19.22 -9.18
CA GLU A 59 7.04 18.90 -9.14
C GLU A 59 6.47 19.30 -7.78
N ILE A 60 5.48 20.21 -7.77
CA ILE A 60 4.81 20.69 -6.56
C ILE A 60 3.38 20.18 -6.45
N THR A 61 2.77 19.74 -7.56
CA THR A 61 1.50 18.99 -7.58
C THR A 61 1.66 17.80 -8.49
N THR A 62 1.30 16.63 -7.99
CA THR A 62 1.42 15.35 -8.69
C THR A 62 0.09 14.95 -9.31
N PRO A 63 0.06 14.35 -10.50
CA PRO A 63 -1.14 13.76 -11.09
C PRO A 63 -1.74 12.69 -10.16
N THR A 64 -3.08 12.66 -10.07
CA THR A 64 -3.78 11.66 -9.24
C THR A 64 -3.42 10.23 -9.66
N GLY A 65 -3.10 9.37 -8.70
CA GLY A 65 -2.72 7.97 -8.93
C GLY A 65 -1.23 7.75 -9.24
N TYR A 66 -0.39 8.75 -9.01
CA TYR A 66 1.05 8.67 -9.24
C TYR A 66 1.85 9.09 -8.01
N TYR A 67 3.07 8.56 -7.88
CA TYR A 67 4.04 9.02 -6.88
C TYR A 67 4.65 10.36 -7.30
N GLN A 68 4.83 11.26 -6.34
CA GLN A 68 5.53 12.53 -6.58
C GLN A 68 7.00 12.29 -6.92
N LEU A 69 7.53 13.11 -7.83
CA LEU A 69 8.97 13.13 -8.10
C LEU A 69 9.74 13.59 -6.85
N LYS A 70 10.73 12.81 -6.45
CA LYS A 70 11.62 13.16 -5.33
C LYS A 70 12.63 14.22 -5.71
N ASP A 71 13.21 14.09 -6.91
CA ASP A 71 14.28 14.92 -7.41
C ASP A 71 13.74 15.96 -8.39
N SER A 72 14.45 17.09 -8.46
CA SER A 72 14.21 18.10 -9.49
C SER A 72 14.76 17.65 -10.83
N VAL A 73 14.16 18.17 -11.91
CA VAL A 73 14.64 17.92 -13.27
C VAL A 73 15.42 19.11 -13.76
N LYS A 74 16.71 18.92 -14.00
CA LYS A 74 17.60 19.94 -14.57
C LYS A 74 17.30 20.17 -16.04
N VAL A 75 17.16 21.42 -16.44
CA VAL A 75 16.95 21.84 -17.84
C VAL A 75 17.88 23.02 -18.18
N THR A 76 18.34 23.07 -19.41
CA THR A 76 19.13 24.20 -19.90
C THR A 76 18.30 25.06 -20.87
N ALA A 77 17.92 26.24 -20.42
CA ALA A 77 17.25 27.21 -21.28
C ALA A 77 18.26 27.85 -22.24
N LYS A 78 17.97 27.80 -23.53
CA LYS A 78 18.79 28.40 -24.59
C LYS A 78 18.20 29.73 -25.02
N MET A 79 19.08 30.63 -25.36
CA MET A 79 18.68 31.96 -25.85
C MET A 79 17.87 31.85 -27.16
N LYS A 80 16.69 32.46 -27.19
CA LYS A 80 15.76 32.48 -28.34
C LYS A 80 15.28 31.11 -28.80
N ASP A 81 15.29 30.10 -27.93
CA ASP A 81 14.87 28.74 -28.23
C ASP A 81 13.89 28.22 -27.18
N THR A 82 13.18 27.16 -27.51
CA THR A 82 12.29 26.44 -26.58
C THR A 82 12.90 25.11 -26.22
N THR A 83 13.33 24.97 -24.98
CA THR A 83 13.78 23.68 -24.45
C THR A 83 12.58 22.80 -24.14
N GLN A 84 12.53 21.59 -24.72
CA GLN A 84 11.50 20.60 -24.46
C GLN A 84 12.05 19.50 -23.54
N VAL A 85 11.24 19.07 -22.59
CA VAL A 85 11.57 17.99 -21.67
C VAL A 85 10.36 17.06 -21.49
N THR A 86 10.63 15.76 -21.43
CA THR A 86 9.63 14.77 -21.02
C THR A 86 9.95 14.33 -19.59
N ILE A 87 8.95 14.35 -18.73
CA ILE A 87 9.08 14.02 -17.32
C ILE A 87 8.06 12.91 -17.01
N GLU A 88 8.50 11.88 -16.31
CA GLU A 88 7.71 10.69 -16.00
C GLU A 88 7.34 10.66 -14.52
N ASN A 89 6.11 10.20 -14.18
CA ASN A 89 5.79 9.74 -12.83
C ASN A 89 5.52 8.25 -12.83
N THR A 90 5.92 7.60 -11.75
CA THR A 90 5.62 6.19 -11.50
C THR A 90 4.18 6.06 -11.01
N PRO A 91 3.33 5.22 -11.64
CA PRO A 91 1.98 5.01 -11.15
C PRO A 91 2.01 4.35 -9.77
N ILE A 92 1.05 4.73 -8.92
CA ILE A 92 0.74 3.98 -7.71
C ILE A 92 0.04 2.69 -8.16
N PRO A 93 0.53 1.50 -7.80
CA PRO A 93 -0.11 0.25 -8.19
C PRO A 93 -1.58 0.24 -7.76
N THR A 94 -2.49 0.08 -8.71
CA THR A 94 -3.93 -0.05 -8.46
C THR A 94 -4.40 -1.50 -8.43
N THR A 95 -3.49 -2.47 -8.51
CA THR A 95 -3.85 -3.87 -8.31
C THR A 95 -4.20 -4.05 -6.84
N THR A 96 -5.46 -4.20 -6.55
CA THR A 96 -5.96 -4.73 -5.29
C THR A 96 -5.52 -6.19 -5.22
N GLU A 97 -4.28 -6.44 -4.77
CA GLU A 97 -3.92 -7.78 -4.38
C GLU A 97 -4.83 -8.19 -3.25
N THR A 98 -5.32 -9.41 -3.29
CA THR A 98 -6.16 -9.97 -2.24
C THR A 98 -5.40 -11.06 -1.50
N ALA A 99 -5.71 -11.20 -0.22
CA ALA A 99 -5.16 -12.23 0.65
C ALA A 99 -6.25 -12.91 1.45
N GLU A 100 -5.92 -14.01 2.11
CA GLU A 100 -6.78 -14.71 3.05
C GLU A 100 -5.99 -15.11 4.31
N ILE A 101 -6.70 -15.28 5.42
CA ILE A 101 -6.15 -15.82 6.67
C ILE A 101 -6.74 -17.22 6.86
N LYS A 102 -5.85 -18.20 7.00
CA LYS A 102 -6.19 -19.60 7.21
C LYS A 102 -5.81 -20.01 8.63
N ILE A 103 -6.76 -20.56 9.36
CA ILE A 103 -6.53 -21.17 10.68
C ILE A 103 -6.23 -22.66 10.47
N LYS A 104 -5.25 -23.17 11.19
CA LYS A 104 -5.02 -24.60 11.40
C LYS A 104 -5.10 -24.91 12.87
N LYS A 105 -6.11 -25.66 13.26
CA LYS A 105 -6.45 -25.97 14.63
C LYS A 105 -6.20 -27.44 14.95
N THR A 106 -5.43 -27.69 16.00
CA THR A 106 -5.14 -29.05 16.47
C THR A 106 -5.33 -29.18 17.98
N VAL A 107 -5.33 -30.42 18.49
CA VAL A 107 -5.30 -30.70 19.92
C VAL A 107 -3.87 -30.50 20.42
N THR A 108 -3.73 -29.92 21.63
CA THR A 108 -2.41 -29.69 22.27
C THR A 108 -1.62 -30.99 22.37
N ASP A 109 -0.32 -30.95 22.09
CA ASP A 109 0.64 -32.05 22.11
C ASP A 109 0.35 -33.17 21.10
N THR A 110 -0.55 -32.94 20.15
CA THR A 110 -0.87 -33.87 19.07
C THR A 110 -0.89 -33.15 17.72
N THR A 111 -1.07 -33.88 16.63
CA THR A 111 -1.35 -33.35 15.30
C THR A 111 -2.82 -33.55 14.90
N ASP A 112 -3.64 -34.03 15.82
CA ASP A 112 -5.04 -34.32 15.53
C ASP A 112 -5.80 -33.03 15.23
N PRO A 113 -6.48 -32.93 14.08
CA PRO A 113 -7.26 -31.75 13.75
C PRO A 113 -8.41 -31.55 14.71
N LEU A 114 -8.76 -30.30 14.97
CA LEU A 114 -9.82 -29.96 15.92
C LEU A 114 -10.89 -29.09 15.26
N ALA A 115 -12.06 -29.68 15.04
CA ALA A 115 -13.23 -29.02 14.47
C ALA A 115 -13.98 -28.19 15.52
N GLY A 116 -14.74 -27.18 15.07
CA GLY A 116 -15.70 -26.43 15.88
C GLY A 116 -15.12 -25.23 16.63
N ALA A 117 -13.84 -24.88 16.44
CA ALA A 117 -13.27 -23.64 16.97
C ALA A 117 -13.66 -22.44 16.10
N VAL A 118 -14.02 -21.31 16.70
CA VAL A 118 -14.34 -20.07 15.99
C VAL A 118 -13.32 -18.99 16.33
N PHE A 119 -12.84 -18.29 15.33
CA PHE A 119 -11.85 -17.23 15.47
C PHE A 119 -12.40 -15.87 15.00
N GLY A 120 -12.04 -14.82 15.73
CA GLY A 120 -12.23 -13.44 15.32
C GLY A 120 -10.94 -12.85 14.79
N ILE A 121 -11.06 -12.05 13.73
CA ILE A 121 -9.98 -11.20 13.20
C ILE A 121 -10.29 -9.77 13.62
N TYR A 122 -9.32 -9.11 14.25
CA TYR A 122 -9.46 -7.78 14.82
C TYR A 122 -8.49 -6.80 14.18
N THR A 123 -8.83 -5.51 14.23
CA THR A 123 -7.98 -4.42 13.73
C THR A 123 -7.09 -3.80 14.80
N ASP A 124 -7.20 -4.24 16.05
CA ASP A 124 -6.39 -3.75 17.17
C ASP A 124 -5.87 -4.92 18.05
N GLY A 125 -4.71 -4.71 18.65
CA GLY A 125 -4.03 -5.74 19.46
C GLY A 125 -4.72 -6.08 20.77
N GLN A 126 -5.69 -5.29 21.24
CA GLN A 126 -6.53 -5.57 22.41
C GLN A 126 -7.74 -6.42 22.04
N CYS A 127 -7.94 -6.70 20.74
CA CYS A 127 -9.08 -7.45 20.21
C CYS A 127 -10.44 -6.85 20.64
N GLN A 128 -10.57 -5.54 20.57
CA GLN A 128 -11.80 -4.81 20.87
C GLN A 128 -12.62 -4.50 19.62
N ASN A 129 -11.96 -4.30 18.49
CA ASN A 129 -12.58 -3.97 17.21
C ASN A 129 -12.59 -5.19 16.30
N LEU A 130 -13.62 -6.03 16.45
CA LEU A 130 -13.84 -7.19 15.58
C LEU A 130 -14.09 -6.71 14.15
N TRP A 131 -13.24 -7.16 13.23
CA TRP A 131 -13.40 -6.90 11.81
C TRP A 131 -14.15 -8.02 11.11
N MET A 132 -13.82 -9.28 11.45
CA MET A 132 -14.42 -10.45 10.81
C MET A 132 -14.46 -11.62 11.79
N GLU A 133 -15.56 -12.39 11.78
CA GLU A 133 -15.67 -13.69 12.40
C GLU A 133 -15.51 -14.77 11.35
N LEU A 134 -14.63 -15.74 11.59
CA LEU A 134 -14.44 -16.87 10.68
C LEU A 134 -15.49 -17.96 10.93
N PRO A 135 -15.80 -18.78 9.92
CA PRO A 135 -16.59 -20.00 10.14
C PRO A 135 -15.87 -20.90 11.16
N ALA A 136 -16.61 -21.77 11.82
CA ALA A 136 -16.01 -22.78 12.69
C ALA A 136 -15.03 -23.66 11.90
N THR A 137 -13.92 -24.08 12.54
CA THR A 137 -12.99 -25.03 11.92
C THR A 137 -13.72 -26.32 11.53
N ASP A 138 -13.38 -26.82 10.36
CA ASP A 138 -13.93 -28.05 9.78
C ASP A 138 -13.29 -29.32 10.41
N ASP A 139 -13.63 -30.50 9.86
CA ASP A 139 -13.10 -31.80 10.30
C ASP A 139 -11.58 -31.93 10.09
N ASN A 140 -10.97 -31.10 9.25
CA ASN A 140 -9.53 -31.01 9.06
C ASN A 140 -8.88 -30.00 10.02
N GLY A 141 -9.67 -29.38 10.90
CA GLY A 141 -9.22 -28.31 11.80
C GLY A 141 -8.97 -26.98 11.07
N GLU A 142 -9.53 -26.78 9.89
CA GLU A 142 -9.27 -25.60 9.08
C GLU A 142 -10.45 -24.62 9.05
N ALA A 143 -10.15 -23.33 9.10
CA ALA A 143 -11.08 -22.24 8.78
C ALA A 143 -10.35 -21.20 7.94
N VAL A 144 -11.01 -20.69 6.90
CA VAL A 144 -10.44 -19.72 5.96
C VAL A 144 -11.33 -18.49 5.90
N SER A 145 -10.71 -17.33 5.93
CA SER A 145 -11.44 -16.06 5.74
C SER A 145 -11.89 -15.91 4.30
N PRO A 146 -12.93 -15.12 4.03
CA PRO A 146 -13.09 -14.51 2.71
C PRO A 146 -11.82 -13.77 2.31
N THR A 147 -11.58 -13.65 1.00
CA THR A 147 -10.47 -12.82 0.50
C THR A 147 -10.71 -11.35 0.83
N PHE A 148 -9.65 -10.66 1.26
CA PHE A 148 -9.67 -9.24 1.58
C PHE A 148 -8.58 -8.49 0.82
N GLU A 149 -8.74 -7.18 0.70
CA GLU A 149 -7.73 -6.31 0.07
C GLU A 149 -6.42 -6.34 0.87
N LEU A 150 -5.32 -6.65 0.17
CA LEU A 150 -3.99 -6.69 0.74
C LEU A 150 -3.43 -5.27 0.80
N VAL A 151 -3.39 -4.66 2.00
CA VAL A 151 -2.78 -3.36 2.23
C VAL A 151 -1.48 -3.57 3.01
N PRO A 152 -0.31 -3.53 2.34
CA PRO A 152 0.99 -3.74 3.00
C PRO A 152 1.20 -2.77 4.18
N GLY A 153 1.71 -3.30 5.29
CA GLY A 153 1.92 -2.53 6.52
C GLY A 153 0.72 -2.53 7.48
N THR A 154 -0.43 -3.09 7.07
CA THR A 154 -1.55 -3.34 7.97
C THR A 154 -1.23 -4.52 8.89
N ALA A 155 -1.70 -4.47 10.14
CA ALA A 155 -1.66 -5.59 11.07
C ALA A 155 -3.07 -6.01 11.44
N TYR A 156 -3.33 -7.31 11.39
CA TYR A 156 -4.54 -7.93 11.91
C TYR A 156 -4.19 -8.80 13.11
N TYR A 157 -5.16 -8.99 13.99
CA TYR A 157 -4.99 -9.74 15.23
C TYR A 157 -6.03 -10.87 15.29
N VAL A 158 -5.56 -12.10 15.37
CA VAL A 158 -6.41 -13.30 15.34
C VAL A 158 -6.50 -13.88 16.75
N LYS A 159 -7.72 -14.07 17.22
CA LYS A 159 -8.01 -14.62 18.55
C LYS A 159 -9.17 -15.62 18.47
N GLU A 160 -9.07 -16.70 19.24
CA GLU A 160 -10.17 -17.63 19.42
C GLU A 160 -11.29 -16.98 20.24
N ILE A 161 -12.53 -17.05 19.74
CA ILE A 161 -13.72 -16.53 20.42
C ILE A 161 -14.61 -17.64 20.97
N TYR A 162 -14.58 -18.84 20.35
CA TYR A 162 -15.25 -20.03 20.86
C TYR A 162 -14.34 -21.25 20.70
N ALA A 163 -14.14 -21.97 21.80
CA ALA A 163 -13.47 -23.27 21.78
C ALA A 163 -14.49 -24.39 21.52
N PRO A 164 -14.07 -25.49 20.87
CA PRO A 164 -14.92 -26.68 20.76
C PRO A 164 -15.35 -27.24 22.11
N ALA A 165 -16.49 -27.91 22.14
CA ALA A 165 -17.00 -28.55 23.38
C ALA A 165 -15.95 -29.52 23.95
N GLY A 166 -15.68 -29.42 25.26
CA GLY A 166 -14.67 -30.22 25.95
C GLY A 166 -13.25 -29.68 25.92
N TYR A 167 -13.02 -28.52 25.33
CA TYR A 167 -11.71 -27.88 25.26
C TYR A 167 -11.69 -26.51 25.97
N GLU A 168 -10.50 -26.09 26.40
CA GLU A 168 -10.29 -24.78 27.00
C GLU A 168 -10.19 -23.71 25.94
N LEU A 169 -10.79 -22.54 26.17
CA LEU A 169 -10.68 -21.39 25.29
C LEU A 169 -9.24 -20.82 25.37
N SER A 170 -8.61 -20.65 24.24
CA SER A 170 -7.31 -19.97 24.16
C SER A 170 -7.47 -18.45 24.20
N ASN A 171 -6.67 -17.79 25.04
CA ASN A 171 -6.59 -16.33 25.09
C ASN A 171 -5.45 -15.77 24.25
N GLU A 172 -4.72 -16.59 23.52
CA GLU A 172 -3.61 -16.16 22.68
C GLU A 172 -4.08 -15.31 21.50
N VAL A 173 -3.31 -14.26 21.23
CA VAL A 173 -3.51 -13.38 20.08
C VAL A 173 -2.32 -13.55 19.13
N THR A 174 -2.60 -13.80 17.84
CA THR A 174 -1.57 -13.79 16.80
C THR A 174 -1.65 -12.50 15.99
N THR A 175 -0.52 -11.83 15.85
CA THR A 175 -0.41 -10.71 14.92
C THR A 175 -0.09 -11.22 13.51
N VAL A 176 -0.92 -10.85 12.54
CA VAL A 176 -0.72 -11.09 11.11
C VAL A 176 -0.30 -9.77 10.48
N ASN A 177 0.98 -9.63 10.14
CA ASN A 177 1.50 -8.46 9.45
C ASN A 177 1.36 -8.64 7.95
N VAL A 178 0.62 -7.75 7.31
CA VAL A 178 0.37 -7.80 5.86
C VAL A 178 1.60 -7.31 5.11
N VAL A 179 2.12 -8.14 4.20
CA VAL A 179 3.26 -7.83 3.33
C VAL A 179 2.87 -7.95 1.86
N ALA A 180 3.49 -7.13 1.01
CA ALA A 180 3.23 -7.16 -0.42
C ALA A 180 3.49 -8.55 -1.03
N GLY A 181 2.59 -9.02 -1.88
CA GLY A 181 2.73 -10.29 -2.62
C GLY A 181 2.40 -11.56 -1.82
N GLN A 182 2.18 -11.49 -0.50
CA GLN A 182 1.77 -12.65 0.30
C GLN A 182 0.25 -12.79 0.30
N LYS A 183 -0.25 -13.86 -0.30
CA LYS A 183 -1.69 -14.09 -0.53
C LYS A 183 -2.37 -14.98 0.51
N GLU A 184 -1.60 -15.70 1.32
CA GLU A 184 -2.11 -16.56 2.39
C GLU A 184 -1.32 -16.35 3.68
N TYR A 185 -2.02 -16.22 4.79
CA TYR A 185 -1.47 -16.11 6.14
C TYR A 185 -1.99 -17.26 6.99
N VAL A 186 -1.12 -18.21 7.35
CA VAL A 186 -1.49 -19.36 8.16
C VAL A 186 -1.28 -19.08 9.64
N VAL A 187 -2.31 -19.30 10.44
CA VAL A 187 -2.30 -19.18 11.90
C VAL A 187 -2.53 -20.54 12.52
N GLU A 188 -1.51 -21.12 13.11
CA GLU A 188 -1.58 -22.41 13.80
C GLU A 188 -1.96 -22.22 15.27
N ARG A 189 -2.91 -23.02 15.76
CA ARG A 189 -3.44 -22.94 17.12
C ARG A 189 -3.79 -24.31 17.68
N THR A 190 -3.61 -24.46 19.00
CA THR A 190 -4.00 -25.67 19.72
C THR A 190 -5.03 -25.35 20.79
N ASN A 191 -5.83 -26.35 21.22
CA ASN A 191 -6.59 -26.29 22.46
C ASN A 191 -6.29 -27.49 23.31
N THR A 192 -6.29 -27.26 24.64
CA THR A 192 -6.11 -28.30 25.66
C THR A 192 -7.47 -28.89 26.03
N PRO A 193 -7.60 -30.24 26.08
CA PRO A 193 -8.82 -30.87 26.58
C PRO A 193 -9.09 -30.49 28.02
N LYS A 194 -10.35 -30.25 28.38
CA LYS A 194 -10.78 -30.12 29.76
C LYS A 194 -10.81 -31.48 30.42
N TRP A 195 -10.03 -31.69 31.47
CA TRP A 195 -10.07 -32.92 32.25
C TRP A 195 -11.27 -32.91 33.18
N THR A 196 -12.08 -33.97 33.12
CA THR A 196 -13.12 -34.21 34.11
C THR A 196 -12.60 -35.26 35.10
N GLN A 197 -12.45 -34.89 36.37
CA GLN A 197 -12.25 -35.89 37.43
C GLN A 197 -13.57 -36.60 37.70
N ILE A 198 -13.57 -37.91 37.70
CA ILE A 198 -14.70 -38.78 38.08
C ILE A 198 -14.52 -39.17 39.52
#